data_bdf8f751c46a94d26bc3af41e8fb1730
#
_entry.id   bdf8f751c46a94d26bc3af41e8fb1730
#
_cell.length_a   1.000
_cell.length_b   1.000
_cell.length_c   1.000
_cell.angle_alpha   90.00
_cell.angle_beta   90.00
_cell.angle_gamma   90.00
#
_symmetry.space_group_name_H-M   'P 1'
#
loop_
_entity.id
_entity.type
_entity.pdbx_description
1 polymer ?
#
loop_
_entity_poly.entity_id
_entity_poly.type
_entity_poly.pdbx_seq_one_letter_code
_entity_poly.pdbx_strand_id
1 'polypeptide(L)'
;MSAVALFPAIDLRDGHCVRLLRGDYGQETVYGDDPVSQALAFQAAGAPWVHVVDLDAARSGDPVNRPFVAAIAAALDIPVQAGGGIRSIDAAAELFAAGVRRV
;
A
#
# COMPACT_ATOMS: atom_id res chain seq x y z
N MET A 1 11.57 4.15 -26.25
CA MET A 1 11.22 3.74 -24.88
C MET A 1 9.74 3.95 -24.65
N SER A 2 9.13 3.00 -24.04
CA SER A 2 7.73 3.11 -23.71
C SER A 2 7.51 4.20 -22.66
N ALA A 3 6.51 5.05 -22.89
CA ALA A 3 6.08 6.04 -21.92
C ALA A 3 5.05 5.48 -20.92
N VAL A 4 5.07 4.17 -20.70
CA VAL A 4 4.15 3.54 -19.74
C VAL A 4 4.43 4.08 -18.34
N ALA A 5 3.47 4.80 -17.81
CA ALA A 5 3.52 5.22 -16.42
C ALA A 5 3.37 3.99 -15.54
N LEU A 6 4.41 3.71 -14.75
CA LEU A 6 4.33 2.64 -13.77
C LEU A 6 3.64 3.18 -12.53
N PHE A 7 2.52 2.57 -12.19
CA PHE A 7 1.82 2.84 -10.94
C PHE A 7 1.96 1.60 -10.06
N PRO A 8 3.12 1.42 -9.41
CA PRO A 8 3.34 0.24 -8.61
C PRO A 8 2.37 0.20 -7.44
N ALA A 9 1.83 -0.98 -7.22
CA ALA A 9 0.92 -1.25 -6.13
C ALA A 9 1.56 -2.24 -5.16
N ILE A 10 1.38 -1.98 -3.87
CA ILE A 10 1.77 -2.88 -2.80
C ILE A 10 0.50 -3.32 -2.10
N ASP A 11 0.18 -4.59 -2.21
CA ASP A 11 -0.94 -5.18 -1.49
C ASP A 11 -0.43 -5.72 -0.17
N LEU A 12 -1.01 -5.24 0.94
CA LEU A 12 -0.60 -5.63 2.29
C LEU A 12 -1.59 -6.61 2.89
N ARG A 13 -1.07 -7.69 3.41
CA ARG A 13 -1.84 -8.64 4.21
C ARG A 13 -0.97 -9.12 5.37
N ASP A 14 -1.46 -8.90 6.59
CA ASP A 14 -0.78 -9.29 7.82
C ASP A 14 0.69 -8.83 7.85
N GLY A 15 0.93 -7.60 7.40
CA GLY A 15 2.26 -6.99 7.36
C GLY A 15 3.16 -7.45 6.23
N HIS A 16 2.69 -8.29 5.32
CA HIS A 16 3.46 -8.82 4.20
C HIS A 16 3.01 -8.21 2.88
N CYS A 17 3.96 -8.11 1.93
CA CYS A 17 3.63 -7.80 0.55
C CYS A 17 3.14 -9.07 -0.13
N VAL A 18 1.93 -9.03 -0.67
CA VAL A 18 1.31 -10.21 -1.26
C VAL A 18 0.78 -9.91 -2.65
N ARG A 19 0.47 -10.96 -3.38
CA ARG A 19 -0.25 -10.90 -4.64
C ARG A 19 -1.39 -11.91 -4.60
N LEU A 20 -2.59 -11.44 -4.91
CA LEU A 20 -3.77 -12.29 -5.01
C LEU A 20 -4.00 -12.69 -6.46
N LEU A 21 -4.29 -13.96 -6.71
CA LEU A 21 -4.71 -14.41 -8.03
C LEU A 21 -6.19 -14.04 -8.19
N ARG A 22 -6.47 -13.10 -9.12
CA ARG A 22 -7.84 -12.66 -9.44
C ARG A 22 -8.62 -12.15 -8.22
N GLY A 23 -7.92 -11.54 -7.26
CA GLY A 23 -8.55 -11.04 -6.03
C GLY A 23 -8.91 -12.12 -5.02
N ASP A 24 -8.53 -13.37 -5.23
CA ASP A 24 -8.85 -14.48 -4.35
C ASP A 24 -7.84 -14.58 -3.20
N TYR A 25 -8.29 -14.32 -1.97
CA TYR A 25 -7.47 -14.40 -0.77
C TYR A 25 -6.94 -15.82 -0.50
N GLY A 26 -7.60 -16.85 -1.04
CA GLY A 26 -7.12 -18.22 -0.96
C GLY A 26 -5.99 -18.55 -1.95
N GLN A 27 -5.74 -17.66 -2.91
CA GLN A 27 -4.71 -17.80 -3.94
C GLN A 27 -3.63 -16.74 -3.74
N GLU A 28 -3.14 -16.60 -2.50
CA GLU A 28 -2.20 -15.58 -2.11
C GLU A 28 -0.76 -16.04 -2.32
N THR A 29 0.08 -15.16 -2.85
CA THR A 29 1.52 -15.35 -2.90
C THR A 29 2.19 -14.23 -2.12
N VAL A 30 2.99 -14.58 -1.12
CA VAL A 30 3.82 -13.62 -0.39
C VAL A 30 5.12 -13.43 -1.17
N TYR A 31 5.43 -12.18 -1.55
CA TYR A 31 6.64 -11.88 -2.31
C TYR A 31 7.61 -10.93 -1.58
N GLY A 32 7.25 -10.48 -0.40
CA GLY A 32 8.12 -9.63 0.41
C GLY A 32 7.63 -9.53 1.85
N ASP A 33 8.59 -9.50 2.78
CA ASP A 33 8.30 -9.39 4.21
C ASP A 33 8.42 -7.96 4.72
N ASP A 34 9.03 -7.06 3.92
CA ASP A 34 9.27 -5.67 4.31
C ASP A 34 8.63 -4.72 3.29
N PRO A 35 7.41 -4.24 3.58
CA PRO A 35 6.73 -3.31 2.69
C PRO A 35 7.48 -2.00 2.45
N VAL A 36 8.21 -1.50 3.45
CA VAL A 36 9.00 -0.27 3.30
C VAL A 36 10.14 -0.48 2.31
N SER A 37 10.87 -1.58 2.41
CA SER A 37 11.92 -1.91 1.45
C SER A 37 11.38 -2.03 0.04
N GLN A 38 10.22 -2.65 -0.13
CA GLN A 38 9.58 -2.78 -1.44
C GLN A 38 9.20 -1.41 -2.01
N ALA A 39 8.64 -0.54 -1.18
CA ALA A 39 8.26 0.81 -1.58
C ALA A 39 9.49 1.63 -1.98
N LEU A 40 10.58 1.54 -1.21
CA LEU A 40 11.84 2.21 -1.53
C LEU A 40 12.44 1.71 -2.84
N ALA A 41 12.32 0.43 -3.14
CA ALA A 41 12.76 -0.14 -4.41
C ALA A 41 11.99 0.45 -5.59
N PHE A 42 10.68 0.64 -5.46
CA PHE A 42 9.87 1.29 -6.49
C PHE A 42 10.28 2.75 -6.67
N GLN A 43 10.52 3.47 -5.58
CA GLN A 43 11.00 4.85 -5.64
C GLN A 43 12.36 4.93 -6.35
N ALA A 44 13.28 4.06 -6.00
CA ALA A 44 14.61 4.01 -6.63
C ALA A 44 14.53 3.70 -8.12
N ALA A 45 13.53 2.93 -8.54
CA ALA A 45 13.29 2.60 -9.94
C ALA A 45 12.62 3.74 -10.72
N GLY A 46 12.29 4.86 -10.08
CA GLY A 46 11.73 6.04 -10.73
C GLY A 46 10.21 6.10 -10.73
N ALA A 47 9.53 5.33 -9.90
CA ALA A 47 8.07 5.41 -9.79
C ALA A 47 7.64 6.81 -9.37
N PRO A 48 6.60 7.40 -10.01
CA PRO A 48 6.12 8.73 -9.63
C PRO A 48 5.30 8.72 -8.34
N TRP A 49 4.73 7.60 -7.98
CA TRP A 49 4.04 7.37 -6.70
C TRP A 49 3.86 5.87 -6.45
N VAL A 50 3.40 5.53 -5.24
CA VAL A 50 3.10 4.15 -4.86
C VAL A 50 1.68 4.08 -4.35
N HIS A 51 0.94 3.09 -4.81
CA HIS A 51 -0.40 2.77 -4.33
C HIS A 51 -0.32 1.60 -3.37
N VAL A 52 -0.83 1.79 -2.14
CA VAL A 52 -0.80 0.78 -1.09
C VAL A 52 -2.22 0.36 -0.77
N VAL A 53 -2.49 -0.93 -0.83
CA VAL A 53 -3.81 -1.48 -0.52
C VAL A 53 -3.72 -2.33 0.75
N ASP A 54 -4.54 -2.00 1.73
CA ASP A 54 -4.69 -2.78 2.96
C ASP A 54 -5.77 -3.85 2.73
N LEU A 55 -5.32 -5.05 2.39
CA LEU A 55 -6.24 -6.14 2.07
C LEU A 55 -7.00 -6.65 3.30
N ASP A 56 -6.41 -6.56 4.49
CA ASP A 56 -7.11 -6.98 5.71
C ASP A 56 -8.24 -6.01 6.04
N ALA A 57 -7.98 -4.72 5.97
CA ALA A 57 -9.02 -3.71 6.18
C ALA A 57 -10.11 -3.79 5.11
N ALA A 58 -9.73 -4.06 3.86
CA ALA A 58 -10.69 -4.21 2.77
C ALA A 58 -11.62 -5.41 3.00
N ARG A 59 -11.08 -6.50 3.53
CA ARG A 59 -11.83 -7.74 3.75
C ARG A 59 -12.69 -7.68 5.01
N SER A 60 -12.10 -7.27 6.14
CA SER A 60 -12.73 -7.37 7.47
C SER A 60 -12.97 -6.04 8.16
N GLY A 61 -12.43 -4.95 7.63
CA GLY A 61 -12.45 -3.66 8.28
C GLY A 61 -11.37 -3.46 9.33
N ASP A 62 -10.54 -4.48 9.58
CA ASP A 62 -9.48 -4.43 10.59
C ASP A 62 -8.23 -3.73 10.03
N PRO A 63 -7.81 -2.58 10.60
CA PRO A 63 -6.71 -1.78 10.07
C PRO A 63 -5.33 -2.29 10.54
N VAL A 64 -5.09 -3.61 10.51
CA VAL A 64 -3.84 -4.19 11.02
C VAL A 64 -2.61 -3.72 10.26
N ASN A 65 -2.75 -3.34 8.98
CA ASN A 65 -1.62 -2.91 8.17
C ASN A 65 -1.41 -1.39 8.19
N ARG A 66 -2.23 -0.64 8.92
CA ARG A 66 -2.11 0.83 8.96
C ARG A 66 -0.75 1.31 9.43
N PRO A 67 -0.10 0.71 10.43
CA PRO A 67 1.27 1.09 10.80
C PRO A 67 2.28 0.93 9.66
N PHE A 68 2.10 -0.06 8.80
CA PHE A 68 2.97 -0.27 7.64
C PHE A 68 2.71 0.79 6.56
N VAL A 69 1.47 1.18 6.36
CA VAL A 69 1.13 2.29 5.45
C VAL A 69 1.78 3.58 5.92
N ALA A 70 1.70 3.87 7.21
CA ALA A 70 2.32 5.05 7.81
C ALA A 70 3.85 5.01 7.65
N ALA A 71 4.48 3.86 7.85
CA ALA A 71 5.92 3.71 7.70
C ALA A 71 6.35 3.91 6.24
N ILE A 72 5.58 3.41 5.29
CA ILE A 72 5.83 3.64 3.85
C ILE A 72 5.74 5.14 3.55
N ALA A 73 4.69 5.81 3.99
CA ALA A 73 4.49 7.23 3.72
C ALA A 73 5.63 8.08 4.31
N ALA A 74 6.13 7.69 5.49
CA ALA A 74 7.23 8.41 6.14
C ALA A 74 8.58 8.18 5.43
N ALA A 75 8.78 7.01 4.82
CA ALA A 75 10.05 6.64 4.19
C ALA A 75 10.21 7.20 2.78
N LEU A 76 9.11 7.41 2.05
CA LEU A 76 9.16 7.81 0.64
C LEU A 76 9.20 9.32 0.48
N ASP A 77 9.93 9.76 -0.56
CA ASP A 77 9.88 11.14 -1.04
C ASP A 77 8.75 11.35 -2.06
N ILE A 78 8.33 10.28 -2.71
CA ILE A 78 7.22 10.30 -3.68
C ILE A 78 5.89 10.14 -2.96
N PRO A 79 4.78 10.62 -3.56
CA PRO A 79 3.47 10.51 -2.92
C PRO A 79 2.97 9.07 -2.80
N VAL A 80 2.25 8.81 -1.72
CA VAL A 80 1.62 7.50 -1.44
C VAL A 80 0.11 7.66 -1.51
N GLN A 81 -0.53 6.77 -2.24
CA GLN A 81 -1.97 6.59 -2.21
C GLN A 81 -2.28 5.36 -1.39
N ALA A 82 -3.34 5.41 -0.62
CA ALA A 82 -3.77 4.25 0.17
C ALA A 82 -5.22 3.91 -0.14
N GLY A 83 -5.52 2.62 -0.16
CA GLY A 83 -6.87 2.09 -0.35
C GLY A 83 -7.10 0.88 0.53
N GLY A 84 -8.35 0.42 0.57
CA GLY A 84 -8.75 -0.75 1.33
C GLY A 84 -9.34 -0.40 2.69
N GLY A 85 -10.63 -0.61 2.85
CA GLY A 85 -11.31 -0.51 4.14
C GLY A 85 -11.43 0.89 4.71
N ILE A 86 -11.30 1.92 3.89
CA ILE A 86 -11.46 3.31 4.34
C ILE A 86 -12.95 3.64 4.26
N ARG A 87 -13.63 3.52 5.39
CA ARG A 87 -15.10 3.60 5.46
C ARG A 87 -15.62 4.78 6.26
N SER A 88 -14.71 5.67 6.69
CA SER A 88 -15.09 6.84 7.46
C SER A 88 -14.15 7.99 7.18
N ILE A 89 -14.63 9.20 7.49
CA ILE A 89 -13.81 10.41 7.42
C ILE A 89 -12.67 10.32 8.41
N ASP A 90 -12.90 9.75 9.60
CA ASP A 90 -11.86 9.60 10.62
C ASP A 90 -10.72 8.69 10.13
N ALA A 91 -11.04 7.57 9.48
CA ALA A 91 -10.04 6.68 8.91
C ALA A 91 -9.21 7.38 7.83
N ALA A 92 -9.85 8.14 6.95
CA ALA A 92 -9.16 8.93 5.94
C ALA A 92 -8.26 9.98 6.58
N ALA A 93 -8.75 10.68 7.61
CA ALA A 93 -7.98 11.70 8.31
C ALA A 93 -6.73 11.12 8.99
N GLU A 94 -6.82 9.92 9.56
CA GLU A 94 -5.67 9.23 10.15
C GLU A 94 -4.60 8.95 9.10
N LEU A 95 -5.00 8.51 7.91
CA LEU A 95 -4.06 8.23 6.83
C LEU A 95 -3.40 9.51 6.31
N PHE A 96 -4.15 10.59 6.15
CA PHE A 96 -3.57 11.88 5.76
C PHE A 96 -2.60 12.39 6.82
N ALA A 97 -2.93 12.26 8.11
CA ALA A 97 -2.04 12.64 9.20
C ALA A 97 -0.75 11.81 9.20
N ALA A 98 -0.81 10.58 8.72
CA ALA A 98 0.37 9.72 8.59
C ALA A 98 1.22 10.03 7.36
N GLY A 99 0.78 10.94 6.49
CA GLY A 99 1.54 11.35 5.32
C GLY A 99 1.02 10.83 3.98
N VAL A 100 -0.07 10.08 3.98
CA VAL A 100 -0.70 9.61 2.74
C VAL A 100 -1.28 10.81 1.99
N ARG A 101 -1.03 10.88 0.68
CA ARG A 101 -1.44 12.01 -0.14
C ARG A 101 -2.87 11.87 -0.67
N ARG A 102 -3.32 10.64 -0.90
CA ARG A 102 -4.63 10.35 -1.48
C ARG A 102 -5.19 9.04 -0.93
N VAL A 103 -6.46 8.99 -0.72
CA VAL A 103 -7.19 7.78 -0.31
C VAL A 103 -8.29 7.45 -1.30
#